data_01b0b14ecc5f9eabcb54af32a3f93109
#
_entry.id   01b0b14ecc5f9eabcb54af32a3f93109
#
_cell.length_a   1.000
_cell.length_b   1.000
_cell.length_c   1.000
_cell.angle_alpha   90.00
_cell.angle_beta   90.00
_cell.angle_gamma   90.00
#
_symmetry.space_group_name_H-M   'P 1'
#
loop_
_entity.id
_entity.type
_entity.pdbx_description
1 polymer ?
#
loop_
_entity_poly.entity_id
_entity_poly.type
_entity_poly.pdbx_seq_one_letter_code
_entity_poly.pdbx_strand_id
1 'polypeptide(L)'
;MKDVEEFDTFCSNVRTKSLRYLFAIAQMNDLSVISCDVKNAYLYAKSSAKTFTVLGKEFELAGLPGTGQLAKIDKALYGLPTSGADWHTFLANVLDKLGYV
;
A
#
# COMPACT_ATOMS: atom_id res chain seq x y z
N MET A 1 -10.43 -9.96 -26.48
CA MET A 1 -10.08 -9.24 -26.01
C MET A 1 -9.31 -8.98 -25.01
N LYS A 2 -8.83 -8.79 -24.91
CA LYS A 2 -8.26 -8.58 -24.06
C LYS A 2 -7.34 -7.69 -23.78
N ASP A 3 -7.25 -6.90 -23.84
CA ASP A 3 -6.32 -5.87 -23.46
C ASP A 3 -6.33 -5.63 -21.98
N VAL A 4 -6.25 -6.73 -21.28
CA VAL A 4 -6.10 -6.66 -19.83
C VAL A 4 -4.64 -6.35 -19.56
N GLU A 5 -4.37 -5.13 -19.12
CA GLU A 5 -3.04 -4.81 -18.62
C GLU A 5 -2.77 -5.68 -17.39
N GLU A 6 -1.67 -6.38 -17.41
CA GLU A 6 -1.22 -7.13 -16.24
C GLU A 6 -0.62 -6.16 -15.24
N PHE A 7 -1.32 -5.95 -14.13
CA PHE A 7 -0.78 -5.18 -13.03
C PHE A 7 -0.15 -6.10 -12.00
N ASP A 8 0.94 -5.66 -11.41
CA ASP A 8 1.55 -6.37 -10.31
C ASP A 8 0.64 -6.25 -9.08
N THR A 9 0.13 -7.38 -8.66
CA THR A 9 -0.72 -7.46 -7.46
C THR A 9 -0.02 -8.15 -6.30
N PHE A 10 1.24 -8.54 -6.49
CA PHE A 10 1.99 -9.26 -5.47
C PHE A 10 2.28 -8.39 -4.27
N CYS A 11 1.97 -8.90 -3.09
CA CYS A 11 2.34 -8.29 -1.83
C CYS A 11 2.67 -9.40 -0.84
N SER A 12 3.90 -9.43 -0.37
CA SER A 12 4.32 -10.48 0.56
C SER A 12 4.04 -10.08 2.00
N ASN A 13 3.61 -11.05 2.79
CA ASN A 13 3.56 -10.95 4.24
C ASN A 13 4.72 -11.73 4.84
N VAL A 14 5.21 -11.27 5.99
CA VAL A 14 6.28 -11.95 6.67
C VAL A 14 5.77 -13.29 7.25
N ARG A 15 6.59 -14.33 7.12
CA ARG A 15 6.27 -15.64 7.68
C ARG A 15 6.67 -15.69 9.15
N THR A 16 5.94 -16.49 9.93
CA THR A 16 6.25 -16.70 11.35
C THR A 16 7.67 -17.21 11.56
N LYS A 17 8.14 -18.12 10.70
CA LYS A 17 9.52 -18.62 10.77
C LYS A 17 10.53 -17.49 10.60
N SER A 18 10.28 -16.57 9.66
CA SER A 18 11.17 -15.43 9.43
C SER A 18 11.27 -14.52 10.65
N LEU A 19 10.15 -14.30 11.34
CA LEU A 19 10.13 -13.54 12.59
C LEU A 19 10.94 -14.23 13.68
N ARG A 20 10.80 -15.54 13.80
CA ARG A 20 11.57 -16.33 14.79
C ARG A 20 13.06 -16.24 14.52
N TYR A 21 13.48 -16.36 13.25
CA TYR A 21 14.88 -16.18 12.88
C TYR A 21 15.36 -14.77 13.16
N LEU A 22 14.55 -13.76 12.87
CA LEU A 22 14.89 -12.38 13.14
C LEU A 22 15.16 -12.15 14.63
N PHE A 23 14.26 -12.64 15.50
CA PHE A 23 14.44 -12.51 16.95
C PHE A 23 15.66 -13.28 17.45
N ALA A 24 15.92 -14.46 16.93
CA ALA A 24 17.12 -15.24 17.28
C ALA A 24 18.40 -14.51 16.89
N ILE A 25 18.45 -13.97 15.67
CA ILE A 25 19.63 -13.22 15.20
C ILE A 25 19.82 -11.96 16.04
N ALA A 26 18.74 -11.25 16.34
CA ALA A 26 18.80 -10.05 17.17
C ALA A 26 19.36 -10.37 18.57
N GLN A 27 18.92 -11.46 19.17
CA GLN A 27 19.37 -11.90 20.49
C GLN A 27 20.86 -12.27 20.47
N MET A 28 21.28 -13.00 19.43
CA MET A 28 22.68 -13.46 19.31
C MET A 28 23.65 -12.31 19.04
N ASN A 29 23.19 -11.22 18.43
CA ASN A 29 24.04 -10.08 18.06
C ASN A 29 23.77 -8.85 18.90
N ASP A 30 23.01 -8.98 19.97
CA ASP A 30 22.66 -7.90 20.87
C ASP A 30 22.02 -6.70 20.15
N LEU A 31 21.13 -7.00 19.23
CA LEU A 31 20.42 -6.00 18.43
C LEU A 31 19.07 -5.66 19.04
N SER A 32 18.70 -4.40 18.93
CA SER A 32 17.37 -3.97 19.33
C SER A 32 16.36 -4.20 18.20
N VAL A 33 15.16 -4.64 18.54
CA VAL A 33 14.06 -4.83 17.59
C VAL A 33 12.99 -3.77 17.86
N ILE A 34 12.61 -3.05 16.82
CA ILE A 34 11.57 -2.04 16.89
C ILE A 34 10.42 -2.46 15.98
N SER A 35 9.21 -2.31 16.49
CA SER A 35 7.99 -2.52 15.70
C SER A 35 7.30 -1.20 15.48
N CYS A 36 6.84 -0.96 14.27
CA CYS A 36 6.07 0.23 13.96
C CYS A 36 4.96 -0.11 12.97
N ASP A 37 3.93 0.74 12.97
CA ASP A 37 2.81 0.62 12.08
C ASP A 37 2.55 1.97 11.41
N VAL A 38 2.24 1.95 10.13
CA VAL A 38 1.93 3.18 9.38
C VAL A 38 0.42 3.29 9.24
N LYS A 39 -0.14 4.29 9.89
CA LYS A 39 -1.57 4.54 9.81
C LYS A 39 -1.94 4.99 8.40
N ASN A 40 -3.01 4.41 7.85
CA ASN A 40 -3.49 4.70 6.50
C ASN A 40 -2.40 4.51 5.44
N ALA A 41 -1.63 3.46 5.56
CA ALA A 41 -0.43 3.21 4.76
C ALA A 41 -0.67 3.33 3.25
N TYR A 42 -1.73 2.73 2.73
CA TYR A 42 -2.01 2.71 1.30
C TYR A 42 -2.18 4.10 0.70
N LEU A 43 -2.69 5.05 1.47
CA LEU A 43 -2.94 6.41 0.98
C LEU A 43 -1.67 7.20 0.69
N TYR A 44 -0.51 6.70 1.10
CA TYR A 44 0.77 7.31 0.77
C TYR A 44 1.30 6.86 -0.59
N ALA A 45 0.84 5.73 -1.10
CA ALA A 45 1.29 5.20 -2.38
C ALA A 45 0.38 5.68 -3.52
N LYS A 46 0.98 5.93 -4.69
CA LYS A 46 0.20 6.21 -5.89
C LYS A 46 -0.35 4.91 -6.45
N SER A 47 -1.59 4.95 -6.96
CA SER A 47 -2.15 3.81 -7.65
C SER A 47 -1.49 3.62 -9.00
N SER A 48 -1.01 2.41 -9.28
CA SER A 48 -0.45 2.05 -10.58
C SER A 48 -1.52 1.81 -11.63
N ALA A 49 -2.73 1.47 -11.19
CA ALA A 49 -3.85 1.20 -12.08
C ALA A 49 -4.67 2.47 -12.30
N LYS A 50 -5.11 2.68 -13.55
CA LYS A 50 -6.06 3.76 -13.85
C LYS A 50 -7.46 3.27 -13.47
N THR A 51 -7.90 3.63 -12.28
CA THR A 51 -9.19 3.22 -11.75
C THR A 51 -10.07 4.45 -11.52
N PHE A 52 -11.32 4.34 -11.91
CA PHE A 52 -12.31 5.41 -11.77
C PHE A 52 -13.44 4.93 -10.88
N THR A 53 -14.03 5.85 -10.17
CA THR A 53 -15.23 5.58 -9.38
C THR A 53 -16.27 6.66 -9.66
N VAL A 54 -17.52 6.34 -9.40
CA VAL A 54 -18.62 7.32 -9.45
C VAL A 54 -18.82 7.85 -8.04
N LEU A 55 -18.80 9.16 -7.90
CA LEU A 55 -18.98 9.80 -6.61
C LEU A 55 -20.41 9.59 -6.11
N GLY A 56 -20.51 9.04 -4.90
CA GLY A 56 -21.79 8.79 -4.25
C GLY A 56 -22.29 9.98 -3.44
N LYS A 57 -23.46 9.81 -2.84
CA LYS A 57 -24.11 10.86 -2.03
C LYS A 57 -23.27 11.26 -0.82
N GLU A 58 -22.37 10.42 -0.38
CA GLU A 58 -21.49 10.68 0.76
C GLU A 58 -20.64 11.93 0.54
N PHE A 59 -20.25 12.19 -0.69
CA PHE A 59 -19.46 13.36 -1.03
C PHE A 59 -20.29 14.65 -0.88
N GLU A 60 -21.55 14.58 -1.23
CA GLU A 60 -22.48 15.71 -1.06
C GLU A 60 -22.71 16.01 0.42
N LEU A 61 -22.89 14.98 1.25
CA LEU A 61 -23.02 15.13 2.69
C LEU A 61 -21.78 15.73 3.34
N ALA A 62 -20.60 15.49 2.76
CA ALA A 62 -19.35 16.08 3.23
C ALA A 62 -19.13 17.50 2.69
N GLY A 63 -20.09 18.08 1.97
CA GLY A 63 -19.97 19.41 1.41
C GLY A 63 -19.16 19.49 0.12
N LEU A 64 -18.86 18.34 -0.50
CA LEU A 64 -18.10 18.28 -1.74
C LEU A 64 -19.08 18.14 -2.92
N PRO A 65 -18.87 18.89 -4.01
CA PRO A 65 -19.70 18.74 -5.21
C PRO A 65 -19.32 17.51 -5.99
N GLY A 66 -20.21 17.07 -6.88
CA GLY A 66 -19.84 16.09 -7.88
C GLY A 66 -20.52 14.73 -7.78
N THR A 67 -21.58 14.59 -6.97
CA THR A 67 -22.36 13.34 -6.93
C THR A 67 -22.76 12.90 -8.34
N GLY A 68 -22.45 11.65 -8.68
CA GLY A 68 -22.72 11.08 -10.00
C GLY A 68 -21.62 11.32 -11.03
N GLN A 69 -20.59 12.07 -10.71
CA GLN A 69 -19.45 12.29 -11.60
C GLN A 69 -18.40 11.21 -11.45
N LEU A 70 -17.63 10.97 -12.52
CA LEU A 70 -16.47 10.09 -12.49
C LEU A 70 -15.31 10.78 -11.80
N ALA A 71 -14.65 10.06 -10.93
CA ALA A 71 -13.44 10.53 -10.28
C ALA A 71 -12.33 9.47 -10.46
N LYS A 72 -11.13 9.93 -10.74
CA LYS A 72 -9.97 9.06 -10.85
C LYS A 72 -9.41 8.78 -9.46
N ILE A 73 -9.05 7.53 -9.22
CA ILE A 73 -8.41 7.13 -7.96
C ILE A 73 -6.90 7.27 -8.15
N ASP A 74 -6.29 8.27 -7.50
CA ASP A 74 -4.86 8.55 -7.62
C ASP A 74 -4.01 7.77 -6.62
N LYS A 75 -4.55 7.49 -5.46
CA LYS A 75 -3.83 6.81 -4.38
C LYS A 75 -4.32 5.38 -4.24
N ALA A 76 -3.45 4.51 -3.72
CA ALA A 76 -3.84 3.16 -3.40
C ALA A 76 -4.92 3.17 -2.32
N LEU A 77 -5.99 2.42 -2.55
CA LEU A 77 -7.11 2.28 -1.61
C LEU A 77 -7.26 0.83 -1.20
N TYR A 78 -7.81 0.62 -0.02
CA TYR A 78 -8.20 -0.71 0.42
C TYR A 78 -9.28 -1.26 -0.52
N GLY A 79 -9.10 -2.49 -0.96
CA GLY A 79 -10.01 -3.14 -1.90
C GLY A 79 -9.57 -3.09 -3.36
N LEU A 80 -8.60 -2.28 -3.73
CA LEU A 80 -8.03 -2.32 -5.08
C LEU A 80 -7.02 -3.47 -5.19
N PRO A 81 -7.03 -4.22 -6.31
CA PRO A 81 -6.12 -5.36 -6.47
C PRO A 81 -4.63 -5.00 -6.42
N THR A 82 -4.27 -3.80 -6.84
CA THR A 82 -2.87 -3.36 -6.91
C THR A 82 -2.37 -2.64 -5.67
N SER A 83 -3.25 -2.34 -4.71
CA SER A 83 -2.88 -1.49 -3.57
C SER A 83 -1.75 -2.05 -2.71
N GLY A 84 -1.74 -3.36 -2.46
CA GLY A 84 -0.66 -3.99 -1.70
C GLY A 84 0.68 -3.86 -2.39
N ALA A 85 0.74 -4.12 -3.70
CA ALA A 85 1.95 -3.99 -4.49
C ALA A 85 2.41 -2.53 -4.59
N ASP A 86 1.49 -1.60 -4.75
CA ASP A 86 1.79 -0.16 -4.81
C ASP A 86 2.39 0.33 -3.50
N TRP A 87 1.82 -0.10 -2.37
CA TRP A 87 2.37 0.21 -1.06
C TRP A 87 3.76 -0.39 -0.87
N HIS A 88 3.96 -1.64 -1.28
CA HIS A 88 5.26 -2.31 -1.18
C HIS A 88 6.33 -1.54 -1.95
N THR A 89 6.02 -1.12 -3.17
CA THR A 89 6.94 -0.33 -4.00
C THR A 89 7.25 1.01 -3.35
N PHE A 90 6.25 1.70 -2.85
CA PHE A 90 6.42 2.98 -2.16
C PHE A 90 7.32 2.84 -0.94
N LEU A 91 7.03 1.86 -0.08
CA LEU A 91 7.80 1.63 1.14
C LEU A 91 9.25 1.25 0.81
N ALA A 92 9.46 0.37 -0.16
CA ALA A 92 10.80 -0.03 -0.58
C ALA A 92 11.62 1.16 -1.06
N ASN A 93 11.02 2.06 -1.83
CA ASN A 93 11.68 3.27 -2.31
C ASN A 93 12.04 4.22 -1.18
N VAL A 94 11.14 4.38 -0.19
CA VAL A 94 11.42 5.22 0.98
C VAL A 94 12.56 4.65 1.80
N LEU A 95 12.54 3.35 2.05
CA LEU A 95 13.60 2.68 2.82
C LEU A 95 14.95 2.76 2.11
N ASP A 96 14.95 2.62 0.79
CA ASP A 96 16.17 2.76 -0.02
C ASP A 96 16.75 4.17 0.10
N LYS A 97 15.92 5.20 0.02
CA LYS A 97 16.36 6.60 0.20
C LYS A 97 16.90 6.87 1.59
N LEU A 98 16.40 6.17 2.60
CA LEU A 98 16.87 6.30 3.97
C LEU A 98 18.14 5.49 4.25
N GLY A 99 18.62 4.72 3.28
CA GLY A 99 19.83 3.90 3.42
C GLY A 99 19.62 2.50 3.94
N TYR A 100 18.40 2.04 4.05
CA TYR A 100 18.11 0.64 4.36
C TYR A 100 18.18 -0.20 3.08
N VAL A 101 18.82 -1.29 3.16
CA VAL A 101 19.02 -2.17 2.00
C VAL A 101 17.93 -3.23 1.91
#